data_c8d704b282c01824c500a586492f3be9
#
_entry.id   c8d704b282c01824c500a586492f3be9
#
_cell.length_a   1.000
_cell.length_b   1.000
_cell.length_c   1.000
_cell.angle_alpha   90.00
_cell.angle_beta   90.00
_cell.angle_gamma   90.00
#
_symmetry.space_group_name_H-M   'P 1'
#
loop_
_entity.id
_entity.type
_entity.pdbx_description
1 polymer ?
#
loop_
_entity_poly.entity_id
_entity_poly.type
_entity_poly.pdbx_seq_one_letter_code
_entity_poly.pdbx_strand_id
1 'polypeptide(L)'
;MHKTLKLFTIFLSLIILSGCSSLSWLKFWGDDEEEIELPAVLEEITQKVSINSLWEAKVGKEKIQGRILPSISGERIFYINAEGELFAFEKNNGRKLWEKETDDQASGGIETAFRKIIYGTLDGEVVVLNQENGEETWRAQATSEILSSPITNGSIVVVQGADGSVTGFDFDDGKQSWIHQVTVPNLSLRGTSTPILKQGFIFTGFANGTVAMIYPDSGAVRLELPITINEAASELERIVDIDGKVVVASDVLVSASYQGHITAIDLQQGRPIWQEKVSTTKDLVEVRSRVVAIDDKDILKAFGLSSGVVLWQQEGLKLRGLTSPVSVRGNIAVGDFEGYIHIINGGDGSFLGRFRASKNPIVEIVSEGDKLAITDDKGRLFFLSLT
;
A
#
# COMPACT_ATOMS: atom_id res chain seq x y z
N MET A 1 -42.03 -57.77 37.87
CA MET A 1 -41.08 -56.95 37.15
C MET A 1 -41.52 -55.47 36.95
N HIS A 2 -42.69 -55.01 37.44
CA HIS A 2 -43.18 -53.61 37.21
C HIS A 2 -43.07 -52.68 38.39
N LYS A 3 -42.67 -53.16 39.60
CA LYS A 3 -42.54 -52.30 40.79
C LYS A 3 -41.13 -51.72 40.99
N THR A 4 -40.11 -52.35 40.46
CA THR A 4 -38.70 -51.86 40.57
C THR A 4 -38.37 -50.76 39.54
N LEU A 5 -39.12 -50.68 38.45
CA LEU A 5 -38.90 -49.63 37.41
C LEU A 5 -39.49 -48.28 37.82
N LYS A 6 -40.55 -48.23 38.64
CA LYS A 6 -41.14 -47.00 39.15
C LYS A 6 -40.33 -46.33 40.25
N LEU A 7 -39.56 -47.10 41.02
CA LEU A 7 -38.65 -46.53 42.04
C LEU A 7 -37.39 -45.90 41.45
N PHE A 8 -36.93 -46.41 40.34
CA PHE A 8 -35.75 -45.88 39.64
C PHE A 8 -36.06 -44.54 38.92
N THR A 9 -37.27 -44.36 38.40
CA THR A 9 -37.70 -43.12 37.78
C THR A 9 -37.97 -42.01 38.78
N ILE A 10 -38.39 -42.29 40.01
CA ILE A 10 -38.62 -41.32 41.06
C ILE A 10 -37.27 -40.87 41.67
N PHE A 11 -36.26 -41.79 41.73
CA PHE A 11 -34.93 -41.42 42.22
C PHE A 11 -34.12 -40.58 41.21
N LEU A 12 -34.35 -40.75 39.92
CA LEU A 12 -33.72 -39.95 38.88
C LEU A 12 -34.35 -38.54 38.75
N SER A 13 -35.62 -38.37 39.12
CA SER A 13 -36.28 -37.06 39.11
C SER A 13 -36.00 -36.22 40.36
N LEU A 14 -35.50 -36.80 41.47
CA LEU A 14 -35.10 -36.04 42.64
C LEU A 14 -33.68 -35.54 42.61
N ILE A 15 -32.80 -36.04 41.69
CA ILE A 15 -31.42 -35.57 41.53
C ILE A 15 -31.34 -34.29 40.69
N ILE A 16 -32.41 -33.95 39.94
CA ILE A 16 -32.44 -32.75 39.08
C ILE A 16 -32.84 -31.48 39.82
N LEU A 17 -33.32 -31.52 41.06
CA LEU A 17 -33.81 -30.38 41.83
C LEU A 17 -32.90 -29.87 42.93
N SER A 18 -31.68 -30.42 43.11
CA SER A 18 -30.73 -29.94 44.15
C SER A 18 -29.36 -29.51 43.62
N GLY A 19 -29.25 -29.13 42.33
CA GLY A 19 -28.00 -28.77 41.67
C GLY A 19 -27.91 -27.32 41.27
N CYS A 20 -28.23 -26.36 42.14
CA CYS A 20 -27.87 -24.95 41.96
C CYS A 20 -26.79 -24.59 42.98
N SER A 21 -25.55 -25.01 42.79
CA SER A 21 -24.33 -24.34 43.29
C SER A 21 -23.13 -25.30 43.26
N SER A 22 -22.53 -25.56 42.14
CA SER A 22 -21.10 -25.87 41.99
C SER A 22 -20.74 -26.44 40.62
N LEU A 23 -21.15 -25.77 39.57
CA LEU A 23 -20.68 -26.04 38.21
C LEU A 23 -19.55 -25.04 37.82
N SER A 24 -18.84 -24.50 38.82
CA SER A 24 -17.67 -23.63 38.61
C SER A 24 -16.44 -24.35 38.08
N TRP A 25 -16.44 -25.70 38.01
CA TRP A 25 -15.33 -26.45 37.44
C TRP A 25 -15.50 -26.76 35.92
N LEU A 26 -16.69 -26.50 35.34
CA LEU A 26 -16.93 -26.62 33.90
C LEU A 26 -16.55 -25.33 33.11
N LYS A 27 -16.03 -24.31 33.78
CA LYS A 27 -15.41 -23.14 33.14
C LYS A 27 -13.95 -23.38 32.70
N PHE A 28 -13.60 -24.60 32.32
CA PHE A 28 -12.27 -24.94 31.79
C PHE A 28 -12.20 -24.92 30.27
N TRP A 29 -13.30 -24.60 29.60
CA TRP A 29 -13.28 -24.16 28.21
C TRP A 29 -13.60 -22.67 28.27
N GLY A 30 -12.55 -21.86 28.36
CA GLY A 30 -12.67 -20.45 28.15
C GLY A 30 -13.16 -20.27 26.72
N ASP A 31 -14.39 -19.84 26.59
CA ASP A 31 -14.78 -19.02 25.46
C ASP A 31 -14.02 -17.70 25.65
N ASP A 32 -12.76 -17.67 25.25
CA ASP A 32 -12.16 -16.46 24.73
C ASP A 32 -12.92 -16.20 23.43
N GLU A 33 -14.15 -15.69 23.55
CA GLU A 33 -14.78 -14.95 22.48
C GLU A 33 -13.80 -13.81 22.22
N GLU A 34 -12.93 -13.98 21.21
CA GLU A 34 -12.17 -12.85 20.67
C GLU A 34 -13.23 -11.82 20.30
N GLU A 35 -13.27 -10.74 21.07
CA GLU A 35 -14.19 -9.64 20.85
C GLU A 35 -13.87 -9.11 19.44
N ILE A 36 -14.74 -9.41 18.46
CA ILE A 36 -14.53 -9.00 17.07
C ILE A 36 -14.53 -7.48 17.06
N GLU A 37 -13.36 -6.90 16.93
CA GLU A 37 -13.23 -5.43 16.77
C GLU A 37 -13.95 -5.00 15.49
N LEU A 38 -14.90 -4.09 15.63
CA LEU A 38 -15.66 -3.54 14.49
C LEU A 38 -14.98 -2.28 13.93
N PRO A 39 -15.17 -1.99 12.63
CA PRO A 39 -14.70 -0.75 12.04
C PRO A 39 -15.23 0.47 12.78
N ALA A 40 -14.41 1.50 12.91
CA ALA A 40 -14.78 2.76 13.54
C ALA A 40 -16.01 3.37 12.86
N VAL A 41 -16.99 3.79 13.66
CA VAL A 41 -18.15 4.55 13.17
C VAL A 41 -17.70 5.96 12.81
N LEU A 42 -18.06 6.43 11.62
CA LEU A 42 -17.68 7.77 11.18
C LEU A 42 -18.47 8.83 11.93
N GLU A 43 -17.79 9.56 12.79
CA GLU A 43 -18.37 10.72 13.48
C GLU A 43 -18.61 11.88 12.51
N GLU A 44 -19.55 12.76 12.84
CA GLU A 44 -19.74 14.02 12.13
C GLU A 44 -18.51 14.92 12.34
N ILE A 45 -18.05 15.55 11.26
CA ILE A 45 -16.89 16.45 11.29
C ILE A 45 -17.27 17.83 10.75
N THR A 46 -16.62 18.86 11.28
CA THR A 46 -16.68 20.19 10.69
C THR A 46 -15.78 20.25 9.47
N GLN A 47 -16.36 20.40 8.29
CA GLN A 47 -15.61 20.53 7.03
C GLN A 47 -14.81 21.84 7.02
N LYS A 48 -13.48 21.75 6.94
CA LYS A 48 -12.54 22.87 6.80
C LYS A 48 -11.93 22.94 5.41
N VAL A 49 -12.02 21.83 4.66
CA VAL A 49 -11.56 21.67 3.28
C VAL A 49 -12.69 21.05 2.48
N SER A 50 -13.02 21.63 1.35
CA SER A 50 -13.99 21.05 0.42
C SER A 50 -13.31 20.17 -0.60
N ILE A 51 -13.93 19.03 -0.91
CA ILE A 51 -13.51 18.12 -1.97
C ILE A 51 -14.59 18.13 -3.02
N ASN A 52 -14.21 18.45 -4.26
CA ASN A 52 -15.14 18.52 -5.39
C ASN A 52 -14.78 17.47 -6.43
N SER A 53 -15.77 16.71 -6.90
CA SER A 53 -15.59 15.84 -8.05
C SER A 53 -15.54 16.69 -9.32
N LEU A 54 -14.46 16.55 -10.08
CA LEU A 54 -14.30 17.21 -11.38
C LEU A 54 -14.91 16.37 -12.50
N TRP A 55 -14.60 15.08 -12.51
CA TRP A 55 -15.16 14.10 -13.45
C TRP A 55 -14.93 12.66 -12.95
N GLU A 56 -15.64 11.72 -13.55
CA GLU A 56 -15.45 10.28 -13.39
C GLU A 56 -15.45 9.56 -14.73
N ALA A 57 -14.75 8.43 -14.81
CA ALA A 57 -14.72 7.55 -15.97
C ALA A 57 -14.78 6.08 -15.54
N LYS A 58 -15.36 5.21 -16.37
CA LYS A 58 -15.28 3.77 -16.20
C LYS A 58 -14.04 3.28 -16.95
N VAL A 59 -13.17 2.54 -16.25
CA VAL A 59 -11.87 2.09 -16.76
C VAL A 59 -11.65 0.58 -16.63
N GLY A 60 -12.72 -0.21 -16.54
CA GLY A 60 -12.64 -1.67 -16.53
C GLY A 60 -13.38 -2.33 -15.38
N LYS A 61 -13.09 -3.59 -15.16
CA LYS A 61 -13.52 -4.38 -14.00
C LYS A 61 -12.29 -4.78 -13.24
N GLU A 62 -12.27 -4.57 -11.93
CA GLU A 62 -11.05 -4.89 -11.20
C GLU A 62 -11.03 -6.30 -10.62
N LYS A 63 -9.98 -7.04 -10.98
CA LYS A 63 -9.31 -8.04 -10.14
C LYS A 63 -7.82 -7.77 -10.29
N ILE A 64 -7.32 -6.79 -9.57
CA ILE A 64 -5.91 -6.42 -9.62
C ILE A 64 -5.09 -7.49 -8.88
N GLN A 65 -4.05 -7.99 -9.53
CA GLN A 65 -2.96 -8.72 -8.89
C GLN A 65 -1.73 -7.81 -9.00
N GLY A 66 -1.29 -7.27 -7.88
CA GLY A 66 -0.24 -6.26 -7.86
C GLY A 66 -0.82 -4.87 -7.58
N ARG A 67 -0.11 -3.83 -7.96
CA ARG A 67 -0.48 -2.45 -7.64
C ARG A 67 -0.53 -1.57 -8.88
N ILE A 68 -1.74 -1.19 -9.28
CA ILE A 68 -1.98 -0.33 -10.44
C ILE A 68 -2.50 1.03 -9.97
N LEU A 69 -1.70 2.06 -10.20
CA LEU A 69 -1.98 3.44 -9.85
C LEU A 69 -2.31 4.24 -11.11
N PRO A 70 -3.28 5.17 -11.08
CA PRO A 70 -3.38 6.16 -12.14
C PRO A 70 -2.14 7.06 -12.15
N SER A 71 -1.73 7.56 -13.30
CA SER A 71 -0.63 8.50 -13.41
C SER A 71 -1.10 9.83 -13.97
N ILE A 72 -0.73 10.92 -13.29
CA ILE A 72 -1.02 12.29 -13.71
C ILE A 72 0.24 12.85 -14.36
N SER A 73 0.16 13.27 -15.63
CA SER A 73 1.30 13.80 -16.37
C SER A 73 0.89 14.99 -17.24
N GLY A 74 1.31 16.18 -16.83
CA GLY A 74 0.92 17.44 -17.49
C GLY A 74 -0.60 17.62 -17.50
N GLU A 75 -1.18 17.72 -18.68
CA GLU A 75 -2.62 17.90 -18.88
C GLU A 75 -3.38 16.59 -19.14
N ARG A 76 -2.78 15.43 -18.79
CA ARG A 76 -3.33 14.11 -19.04
C ARG A 76 -3.33 13.24 -17.79
N ILE A 77 -4.26 12.29 -17.77
CA ILE A 77 -4.29 11.20 -16.79
C ILE A 77 -4.28 9.89 -17.56
N PHE A 78 -3.42 8.98 -17.15
CA PHE A 78 -3.26 7.65 -17.73
C PHE A 78 -3.65 6.60 -16.69
N TYR A 79 -4.26 5.53 -17.19
CA TYR A 79 -4.60 4.37 -16.38
C TYR A 79 -4.59 3.12 -17.25
N ILE A 80 -4.04 2.03 -16.73
CA ILE A 80 -4.17 0.68 -17.29
C ILE A 80 -4.94 -0.16 -16.30
N ASN A 81 -5.87 -0.99 -16.75
CA ASN A 81 -6.51 -1.97 -15.89
C ASN A 81 -5.78 -3.33 -15.94
N ALA A 82 -6.17 -4.27 -15.09
CA ALA A 82 -5.55 -5.59 -15.02
C ALA A 82 -5.75 -6.44 -16.29
N GLU A 83 -6.71 -6.07 -17.14
CA GLU A 83 -7.04 -6.76 -18.39
C GLU A 83 -6.24 -6.18 -19.60
N GLY A 84 -5.37 -5.18 -19.33
CA GLY A 84 -4.53 -4.57 -20.37
C GLY A 84 -5.20 -3.44 -21.15
N GLU A 85 -6.38 -2.98 -20.73
CA GLU A 85 -6.99 -1.80 -21.37
C GLU A 85 -6.33 -0.52 -20.82
N LEU A 86 -5.67 0.21 -21.68
CA LEU A 86 -4.95 1.45 -21.38
C LEU A 86 -5.74 2.66 -21.86
N PHE A 87 -5.88 3.64 -20.98
CA PHE A 87 -6.67 4.85 -21.20
C PHE A 87 -5.82 6.11 -21.04
N ALA A 88 -6.08 7.11 -21.87
CA ALA A 88 -5.61 8.47 -21.67
C ALA A 88 -6.80 9.43 -21.65
N PHE A 89 -6.85 10.27 -20.62
CA PHE A 89 -7.88 11.27 -20.42
C PHE A 89 -7.28 12.68 -20.39
N GLU A 90 -8.04 13.67 -20.85
CA GLU A 90 -7.75 15.07 -20.61
C GLU A 90 -8.01 15.40 -19.14
N LYS A 91 -7.01 15.93 -18.44
CA LYS A 91 -7.05 16.15 -16.99
C LYS A 91 -8.20 17.05 -16.54
N ASN A 92 -8.50 18.09 -17.30
CA ASN A 92 -9.45 19.12 -16.88
C ASN A 92 -10.93 18.70 -16.94
N ASN A 93 -11.31 17.80 -17.85
CA ASN A 93 -12.71 17.46 -18.11
C ASN A 93 -12.99 15.96 -18.25
N GLY A 94 -11.98 15.09 -18.14
CA GLY A 94 -12.13 13.65 -18.26
C GLY A 94 -12.46 13.15 -19.66
N ARG A 95 -12.30 13.98 -20.70
CA ARG A 95 -12.51 13.54 -22.09
C ARG A 95 -11.48 12.49 -22.45
N LYS A 96 -11.93 11.30 -22.87
CA LYS A 96 -11.04 10.25 -23.34
C LYS A 96 -10.32 10.72 -24.62
N LEU A 97 -9.00 10.76 -24.58
CA LEU A 97 -8.13 11.15 -25.69
C LEU A 97 -7.90 9.97 -26.62
N TRP A 98 -7.56 8.84 -26.03
CA TRP A 98 -7.40 7.57 -26.71
C TRP A 98 -7.54 6.40 -25.71
N GLU A 99 -7.76 5.22 -26.24
CA GLU A 99 -7.86 3.94 -25.55
C GLU A 99 -7.16 2.90 -26.39
N LYS A 100 -6.48 1.96 -25.74
CA LYS A 100 -5.77 0.87 -26.39
C LYS A 100 -5.95 -0.42 -25.59
N GLU A 101 -6.37 -1.47 -26.27
CA GLU A 101 -6.32 -2.83 -25.74
C GLU A 101 -4.93 -3.42 -25.98
N THR A 102 -4.38 -4.06 -24.96
CA THR A 102 -3.18 -4.88 -25.04
C THR A 102 -3.54 -6.29 -24.62
N ASP A 103 -2.70 -7.27 -24.94
CA ASP A 103 -2.88 -8.65 -24.47
C ASP A 103 -2.20 -8.86 -23.10
N ASP A 104 -1.77 -7.78 -22.44
CA ASP A 104 -0.96 -7.83 -21.23
C ASP A 104 -1.83 -7.98 -19.96
N GLN A 105 -1.38 -8.77 -19.01
CA GLN A 105 -1.88 -8.77 -17.64
C GLN A 105 -1.08 -7.76 -16.82
N ALA A 106 -1.50 -6.49 -16.88
CA ALA A 106 -0.83 -5.44 -16.14
C ALA A 106 -0.94 -5.68 -14.62
N SER A 107 0.15 -5.45 -13.89
CA SER A 107 0.24 -5.70 -12.44
C SER A 107 1.05 -4.67 -11.69
N GLY A 108 1.95 -3.97 -12.35
CA GLY A 108 2.78 -2.91 -11.78
C GLY A 108 2.72 -1.63 -12.60
N GLY A 109 2.25 -0.58 -12.03
CA GLY A 109 2.30 0.65 -12.77
C GLY A 109 1.15 1.55 -12.57
N ILE A 110 1.04 2.69 -13.23
CA ILE A 110 1.77 3.25 -14.40
C ILE A 110 2.81 4.28 -13.90
N GLU A 111 3.99 4.30 -14.52
CA GLU A 111 4.88 5.45 -14.49
C GLU A 111 4.76 6.22 -15.81
N THR A 112 4.70 7.55 -15.73
CA THR A 112 4.71 8.41 -16.92
C THR A 112 5.80 9.46 -16.82
N ALA A 113 6.80 9.35 -17.65
CA ALA A 113 7.93 10.28 -17.68
C ALA A 113 8.52 10.40 -19.09
N PHE A 114 9.10 11.54 -19.42
CA PHE A 114 9.83 11.77 -20.67
C PHE A 114 9.02 11.35 -21.91
N ARG A 115 7.70 11.62 -21.92
CA ARG A 115 6.74 11.27 -23.01
C ARG A 115 6.56 9.77 -23.24
N LYS A 116 6.93 8.92 -22.27
CA LYS A 116 6.68 7.49 -22.28
C LYS A 116 5.70 7.11 -21.17
N ILE A 117 5.02 5.99 -21.38
CA ILE A 117 4.22 5.26 -20.39
C ILE A 117 4.96 3.96 -20.12
N ILE A 118 5.13 3.60 -18.86
CA ILE A 118 5.89 2.42 -18.45
C ILE A 118 5.03 1.64 -17.46
N TYR A 119 4.88 0.33 -17.67
CA TYR A 119 4.22 -0.57 -16.73
C TYR A 119 4.86 -1.95 -16.72
N GLY A 120 4.58 -2.71 -15.68
CA GLY A 120 4.98 -4.09 -15.51
C GLY A 120 3.81 -5.05 -15.62
N THR A 121 4.09 -6.31 -15.95
CA THR A 121 3.10 -7.37 -16.12
C THR A 121 3.31 -8.52 -15.15
N LEU A 122 2.28 -9.38 -14.98
CA LEU A 122 2.38 -10.64 -14.23
C LEU A 122 3.36 -11.63 -14.87
N ASP A 123 3.57 -11.54 -16.18
CA ASP A 123 4.55 -12.37 -16.89
C ASP A 123 5.99 -11.84 -16.76
N GLY A 124 6.17 -10.76 -15.98
CA GLY A 124 7.49 -10.15 -15.75
C GLY A 124 7.98 -9.29 -16.91
N GLU A 125 7.11 -8.83 -17.79
CA GLU A 125 7.49 -7.94 -18.86
C GLU A 125 7.45 -6.48 -18.42
N VAL A 126 8.42 -5.71 -18.86
CA VAL A 126 8.44 -4.24 -18.79
C VAL A 126 8.01 -3.72 -20.15
N VAL A 127 6.92 -2.99 -20.20
CA VAL A 127 6.37 -2.47 -21.44
C VAL A 127 6.48 -0.95 -21.45
N VAL A 128 7.02 -0.40 -22.53
CA VAL A 128 7.19 1.04 -22.70
C VAL A 128 6.50 1.51 -23.96
N LEU A 129 5.59 2.46 -23.78
CA LEU A 129 4.76 2.99 -24.84
C LEU A 129 5.01 4.49 -25.04
N ASN A 130 4.68 4.99 -26.21
CA ASN A 130 4.61 6.42 -26.49
C ASN A 130 3.36 7.03 -25.82
N GLN A 131 3.54 8.10 -25.05
CA GLN A 131 2.49 8.77 -24.31
C GLN A 131 1.41 9.43 -25.19
N GLU A 132 1.74 9.79 -26.43
CA GLU A 132 0.82 10.52 -27.33
C GLU A 132 -0.24 9.60 -27.95
N ASN A 133 0.13 8.36 -28.29
CA ASN A 133 -0.71 7.46 -29.07
C ASN A 133 -0.79 6.02 -28.53
N GLY A 134 -0.07 5.70 -27.44
CA GLY A 134 -0.03 4.37 -26.86
C GLY A 134 0.71 3.32 -27.69
N GLU A 135 1.45 3.70 -28.72
CA GLU A 135 2.25 2.75 -29.51
C GLU A 135 3.42 2.22 -28.69
N GLU A 136 3.67 0.91 -28.80
CA GLU A 136 4.79 0.26 -28.12
C GLU A 136 6.12 0.78 -28.70
N THR A 137 6.99 1.22 -27.78
CA THR A 137 8.35 1.65 -28.12
C THR A 137 9.31 0.47 -28.00
N TRP A 138 9.22 -0.24 -26.89
CA TRP A 138 9.97 -1.46 -26.62
C TRP A 138 9.34 -2.28 -25.49
N ARG A 139 9.71 -3.53 -25.41
CA ARG A 139 9.34 -4.49 -24.37
C ARG A 139 10.56 -5.27 -23.96
N ALA A 140 10.72 -5.56 -22.66
CA ALA A 140 11.82 -6.31 -22.11
C ALA A 140 11.35 -7.28 -21.03
N GLN A 141 12.09 -8.38 -20.82
CA GLN A 141 11.77 -9.40 -19.85
C GLN A 141 12.60 -9.20 -18.58
N ALA A 142 11.94 -9.07 -17.43
CA ALA A 142 12.51 -9.20 -16.10
C ALA A 142 12.49 -10.67 -15.63
N THR A 143 13.02 -10.94 -14.44
CA THR A 143 13.15 -12.32 -13.94
C THR A 143 11.88 -12.90 -13.34
N SER A 144 10.94 -12.06 -12.92
CA SER A 144 9.71 -12.45 -12.25
C SER A 144 8.62 -11.40 -12.47
N GLU A 145 7.40 -11.69 -12.02
CA GLU A 145 6.27 -10.74 -12.05
C GLU A 145 6.63 -9.39 -11.42
N ILE A 146 6.11 -8.30 -12.01
CA ILE A 146 6.34 -6.93 -11.58
C ILE A 146 5.06 -6.42 -10.92
N LEU A 147 5.06 -6.33 -9.58
CA LEU A 147 3.86 -6.03 -8.79
C LEU A 147 3.77 -4.57 -8.31
N SER A 148 4.81 -3.78 -8.56
CA SER A 148 4.88 -2.35 -8.21
C SER A 148 5.24 -1.49 -9.41
N SER A 149 4.97 -0.18 -9.30
CA SER A 149 5.26 0.74 -10.42
C SER A 149 6.74 0.79 -10.76
N PRO A 150 7.09 0.70 -12.06
CA PRO A 150 8.43 1.05 -12.53
C PRO A 150 8.79 2.49 -12.16
N ILE A 151 10.07 2.81 -12.20
CA ILE A 151 10.59 4.19 -12.09
C ILE A 151 11.60 4.48 -13.19
N THR A 152 11.81 5.76 -13.51
CA THR A 152 12.83 6.16 -14.50
C THR A 152 13.40 7.54 -14.20
N ASN A 153 14.65 7.75 -14.62
CA ASN A 153 15.29 9.07 -14.66
C ASN A 153 15.49 9.58 -16.12
N GLY A 154 14.94 8.88 -17.10
CA GLY A 154 15.12 9.17 -18.52
C GLY A 154 16.35 8.57 -19.17
N SER A 155 17.22 7.88 -18.41
CA SER A 155 18.35 7.10 -18.92
C SER A 155 18.17 5.61 -18.65
N ILE A 156 17.54 5.27 -17.54
CA ILE A 156 17.27 3.91 -17.10
C ILE A 156 15.82 3.75 -16.69
N VAL A 157 15.23 2.59 -16.98
CA VAL A 157 13.96 2.12 -16.41
C VAL A 157 14.30 1.07 -15.37
N VAL A 158 13.76 1.20 -14.16
CA VAL A 158 14.02 0.27 -13.07
C VAL A 158 12.73 -0.37 -12.61
N VAL A 159 12.74 -1.68 -12.48
CA VAL A 159 11.63 -2.50 -11.95
C VAL A 159 12.10 -3.39 -10.83
N GLN A 160 11.18 -3.75 -9.95
CA GLN A 160 11.38 -4.75 -8.92
C GLN A 160 10.53 -5.98 -9.21
N GLY A 161 11.17 -7.14 -9.28
CA GLY A 161 10.52 -8.44 -9.41
C GLY A 161 10.12 -9.01 -8.05
N ALA A 162 9.08 -9.83 -8.03
CA ALA A 162 8.62 -10.52 -6.81
C ALA A 162 9.63 -11.54 -6.27
N ASP A 163 10.62 -11.95 -7.10
CA ASP A 163 11.73 -12.81 -6.71
C ASP A 163 12.85 -12.08 -5.95
N GLY A 164 12.68 -10.78 -5.67
CA GLY A 164 13.67 -9.93 -4.99
C GLY A 164 14.73 -9.35 -5.93
N SER A 165 14.53 -9.43 -7.24
CA SER A 165 15.36 -8.76 -8.22
C SER A 165 15.01 -7.26 -8.31
N VAL A 166 16.01 -6.44 -8.57
CA VAL A 166 15.86 -5.06 -9.05
C VAL A 166 16.65 -4.98 -10.35
N THR A 167 15.95 -4.70 -11.44
CA THR A 167 16.56 -4.73 -12.79
C THR A 167 16.47 -3.35 -13.42
N GLY A 168 17.59 -2.89 -13.98
CA GLY A 168 17.70 -1.67 -14.76
C GLY A 168 17.77 -1.98 -16.26
N PHE A 169 16.92 -1.32 -17.04
CA PHE A 169 16.87 -1.41 -18.50
C PHE A 169 17.20 -0.04 -19.10
N ASP A 170 17.95 -0.05 -20.20
CA ASP A 170 18.17 1.18 -20.96
C ASP A 170 16.85 1.82 -21.36
N PHE A 171 16.73 3.13 -21.16
CA PHE A 171 15.47 3.85 -21.38
C PHE A 171 15.06 3.89 -22.84
N ASP A 172 16.00 3.89 -23.77
CA ASP A 172 15.73 4.06 -25.21
C ASP A 172 15.37 2.76 -25.89
N ASP A 173 16.09 1.65 -25.59
CA ASP A 173 15.97 0.39 -26.34
C ASP A 173 15.57 -0.83 -25.48
N GLY A 174 15.44 -0.67 -24.16
CA GLY A 174 15.00 -1.74 -23.26
C GLY A 174 16.04 -2.83 -22.99
N LYS A 175 17.31 -2.63 -23.40
CA LYS A 175 18.36 -3.59 -23.05
C LYS A 175 18.62 -3.61 -21.56
N GLN A 176 18.71 -4.80 -20.98
CA GLN A 176 19.09 -4.94 -19.59
C GLN A 176 20.50 -4.40 -19.37
N SER A 177 20.63 -3.39 -18.51
CA SER A 177 21.91 -2.78 -18.15
C SER A 177 22.54 -3.46 -16.96
N TRP A 178 21.74 -3.79 -15.95
CA TRP A 178 22.18 -4.43 -14.72
C TRP A 178 21.02 -5.14 -14.01
N ILE A 179 21.36 -6.01 -13.08
CA ILE A 179 20.44 -6.65 -12.14
C ILE A 179 21.11 -6.74 -10.77
N HIS A 180 20.34 -6.43 -9.72
CA HIS A 180 20.67 -6.69 -8.33
C HIS A 180 19.66 -7.70 -7.78
N GLN A 181 20.12 -8.70 -7.02
CA GLN A 181 19.31 -9.80 -6.52
C GLN A 181 19.49 -9.95 -5.02
N VAL A 182 18.39 -9.95 -4.26
CA VAL A 182 18.38 -10.37 -2.85
C VAL A 182 17.72 -11.73 -2.72
N THR A 183 18.09 -12.47 -1.67
CA THR A 183 17.41 -13.72 -1.35
C THR A 183 16.09 -13.39 -0.63
N VAL A 184 14.97 -13.82 -1.19
CA VAL A 184 13.65 -13.71 -0.56
C VAL A 184 13.35 -14.94 0.30
N PRO A 185 12.62 -14.80 1.41
CA PRO A 185 12.15 -15.93 2.21
C PRO A 185 11.21 -16.84 1.41
N ASN A 186 11.16 -18.13 1.78
CA ASN A 186 10.21 -19.09 1.17
C ASN A 186 8.74 -18.70 1.45
N LEU A 187 8.49 -17.96 2.51
CA LEU A 187 7.17 -17.43 2.87
C LEU A 187 7.27 -15.91 2.99
N SER A 188 6.55 -15.22 2.15
CA SER A 188 6.44 -13.75 2.10
C SER A 188 5.01 -13.36 1.75
N LEU A 189 4.66 -12.10 1.97
CA LEU A 189 3.43 -11.53 1.42
C LEU A 189 3.55 -11.41 -0.10
N ARG A 190 2.41 -11.41 -0.79
CA ARG A 190 2.41 -11.16 -2.23
C ARG A 190 2.35 -9.65 -2.48
N GLY A 191 3.51 -9.03 -2.53
CA GLY A 191 3.67 -7.61 -2.79
C GLY A 191 5.14 -7.31 -3.09
N THR A 192 5.41 -6.10 -3.55
CA THR A 192 6.76 -5.56 -3.67
C THR A 192 6.74 -4.08 -3.36
N SER A 193 7.76 -3.61 -2.67
CA SER A 193 7.96 -2.17 -2.47
C SER A 193 8.05 -1.46 -3.82
N THR A 194 7.43 -0.30 -3.93
CA THR A 194 7.64 0.55 -5.11
C THR A 194 8.99 1.24 -4.97
N PRO A 195 9.96 0.99 -5.85
CA PRO A 195 11.22 1.71 -5.84
C PRO A 195 10.98 3.23 -5.95
N ILE A 196 11.85 4.02 -5.37
CA ILE A 196 11.84 5.48 -5.56
C ILE A 196 13.20 5.96 -6.03
N LEU A 197 13.21 6.97 -6.88
CA LEU A 197 14.42 7.68 -7.29
C LEU A 197 14.50 9.01 -6.54
N LYS A 198 15.47 9.16 -5.69
CA LYS A 198 15.68 10.37 -4.89
C LYS A 198 17.17 10.66 -4.73
N GLN A 199 17.56 11.93 -4.81
CA GLN A 199 18.95 12.37 -4.60
C GLN A 199 20.00 11.61 -5.45
N GLY A 200 19.60 11.13 -6.65
CA GLY A 200 20.48 10.39 -7.55
C GLY A 200 20.64 8.90 -7.21
N PHE A 201 19.84 8.34 -6.30
CA PHE A 201 19.84 6.94 -5.91
C PHE A 201 18.45 6.32 -6.03
N ILE A 202 18.42 5.02 -6.23
CA ILE A 202 17.23 4.19 -6.10
C ILE A 202 17.17 3.69 -4.66
N PHE A 203 15.98 3.80 -4.05
CA PHE A 203 15.69 3.21 -2.74
C PHE A 203 14.53 2.25 -2.87
N THR A 204 14.66 1.07 -2.28
CA THR A 204 13.60 0.06 -2.29
C THR A 204 13.71 -0.86 -1.08
N GLY A 205 12.56 -1.43 -0.68
CA GLY A 205 12.47 -2.46 0.35
C GLY A 205 12.30 -3.85 -0.27
N PHE A 206 12.58 -4.88 0.53
CA PHE A 206 12.50 -6.27 0.10
C PHE A 206 11.73 -7.14 1.10
N ALA A 207 11.24 -8.28 0.63
CA ALA A 207 10.53 -9.26 1.44
C ALA A 207 11.38 -9.90 2.56
N ASN A 208 12.70 -9.78 2.49
CA ASN A 208 13.60 -10.22 3.57
C ASN A 208 13.76 -9.19 4.71
N GLY A 209 13.00 -8.08 4.68
CA GLY A 209 13.06 -7.02 5.68
C GLY A 209 14.26 -6.08 5.55
N THR A 210 14.97 -6.08 4.41
CA THR A 210 16.05 -5.13 4.13
C THR A 210 15.58 -3.98 3.24
N VAL A 211 16.27 -2.85 3.32
CA VAL A 211 16.18 -1.73 2.36
C VAL A 211 17.52 -1.55 1.68
N ALA A 212 17.50 -1.23 0.40
CA ALA A 212 18.71 -0.93 -0.35
C ALA A 212 18.71 0.50 -0.91
N MET A 213 19.93 1.05 -1.02
CA MET A 213 20.28 2.26 -1.74
C MET A 213 21.21 1.88 -2.89
N ILE A 214 20.75 2.07 -4.13
CA ILE A 214 21.39 1.54 -5.34
C ILE A 214 21.73 2.67 -6.29
N TYR A 215 22.89 2.60 -6.92
CA TYR A 215 23.28 3.53 -8.00
C TYR A 215 22.50 3.19 -9.28
N PRO A 216 21.72 4.15 -9.86
CA PRO A 216 20.88 3.87 -11.03
C PRO A 216 21.68 3.41 -12.26
N ASP A 217 22.88 3.96 -12.47
CA ASP A 217 23.65 3.69 -13.69
C ASP A 217 24.32 2.31 -13.71
N SER A 218 24.60 1.73 -12.54
CA SER A 218 25.39 0.49 -12.43
C SER A 218 24.71 -0.65 -11.69
N GLY A 219 23.59 -0.38 -10.97
CA GLY A 219 23.00 -1.36 -10.06
C GLY A 219 23.85 -1.66 -8.82
N ALA A 220 24.99 -0.98 -8.64
CA ALA A 220 25.84 -1.20 -7.49
C ALA A 220 25.16 -0.72 -6.19
N VAL A 221 25.17 -1.56 -5.17
CA VAL A 221 24.59 -1.25 -3.88
C VAL A 221 25.53 -0.36 -3.09
N ARG A 222 25.06 0.81 -2.69
CA ARG A 222 25.78 1.68 -1.76
C ARG A 222 25.52 1.29 -0.30
N LEU A 223 24.27 0.89 0.01
CA LEU A 223 23.83 0.56 1.34
C LEU A 223 22.73 -0.50 1.25
N GLU A 224 22.80 -1.53 2.07
CA GLU A 224 21.73 -2.50 2.30
C GLU A 224 21.68 -2.80 3.80
N LEU A 225 20.53 -2.55 4.43
CA LEU A 225 20.36 -2.68 5.87
C LEU A 225 19.03 -3.34 6.21
N PRO A 226 19.00 -4.19 7.25
CA PRO A 226 17.76 -4.69 7.81
C PRO A 226 17.01 -3.57 8.54
N ILE A 227 15.71 -3.48 8.28
CA ILE A 227 14.78 -2.59 9.00
C ILE A 227 14.28 -3.26 10.27
N THR A 228 14.04 -4.56 10.19
CA THR A 228 13.60 -5.40 11.29
C THR A 228 14.41 -6.68 11.28
N ILE A 229 14.89 -7.07 12.48
CA ILE A 229 15.42 -8.42 12.72
C ILE A 229 14.35 -9.13 13.55
N ASN A 230 13.76 -10.17 12.97
CA ASN A 230 12.73 -10.96 13.64
C ASN A 230 13.26 -12.36 13.94
N GLU A 231 13.43 -12.67 15.25
CA GLU A 231 13.92 -13.95 15.77
C GLU A 231 12.78 -14.87 16.25
N ALA A 232 11.54 -14.62 15.81
CA ALA A 232 10.39 -15.42 16.21
C ALA A 232 10.57 -16.91 15.88
N ALA A 233 9.88 -17.77 16.63
CA ALA A 233 10.05 -19.22 16.53
C ALA A 233 9.37 -19.81 15.28
N SER A 234 8.23 -19.25 14.83
CA SER A 234 7.48 -19.73 13.68
C SER A 234 7.84 -18.98 12.39
N GLU A 235 7.72 -19.64 11.24
CA GLU A 235 7.93 -18.99 9.93
C GLU A 235 6.92 -17.89 9.66
N LEU A 236 5.67 -18.06 10.09
CA LEU A 236 4.60 -17.06 9.93
C LEU A 236 4.91 -15.77 10.71
N GLU A 237 5.45 -15.90 11.93
CA GLU A 237 5.83 -14.75 12.73
C GLU A 237 7.11 -14.05 12.24
N ARG A 238 7.88 -14.71 11.36
CA ARG A 238 9.10 -14.16 10.77
C ARG A 238 8.86 -13.36 9.50
N ILE A 239 7.64 -13.28 8.99
CA ILE A 239 7.32 -12.47 7.81
C ILE A 239 7.56 -11.00 8.17
N VAL A 240 8.53 -10.38 7.50
CA VAL A 240 8.94 -8.98 7.75
C VAL A 240 9.02 -8.17 6.45
N ASP A 241 8.16 -8.50 5.52
CA ASP A 241 8.14 -7.92 4.18
C ASP A 241 8.02 -6.40 4.24
N ILE A 242 8.79 -5.73 3.39
CA ILE A 242 8.68 -4.30 3.14
C ILE A 242 7.99 -4.12 1.79
N ASP A 243 6.66 -3.98 1.83
CA ASP A 243 5.84 -3.77 0.63
C ASP A 243 5.56 -2.29 0.38
N GLY A 244 5.51 -1.51 1.46
CA GLY A 244 5.25 -0.08 1.39
C GLY A 244 6.41 0.70 0.80
N LYS A 245 6.08 1.80 0.12
CA LYS A 245 7.03 2.78 -0.38
C LYS A 245 7.78 3.44 0.78
N VAL A 246 9.09 3.51 0.66
CA VAL A 246 9.95 4.18 1.64
C VAL A 246 9.86 5.70 1.53
N VAL A 247 10.23 6.41 2.59
CA VAL A 247 10.39 7.87 2.59
C VAL A 247 11.87 8.22 2.66
N VAL A 248 12.31 9.11 1.77
CA VAL A 248 13.64 9.73 1.85
C VAL A 248 13.46 11.24 1.96
N ALA A 249 13.88 11.82 3.08
CA ALA A 249 13.80 13.24 3.34
C ALA A 249 15.10 13.72 4.00
N SER A 250 15.74 14.76 3.43
CA SER A 250 17.10 15.15 3.79
C SER A 250 18.04 13.93 3.72
N ASP A 251 18.83 13.67 4.74
CA ASP A 251 19.75 12.53 4.82
C ASP A 251 19.16 11.34 5.60
N VAL A 252 17.82 11.26 5.69
CA VAL A 252 17.11 10.21 6.44
C VAL A 252 16.26 9.37 5.50
N LEU A 253 16.49 8.05 5.53
CA LEU A 253 15.60 7.04 4.95
C LEU A 253 14.70 6.48 6.05
N VAL A 254 13.40 6.45 5.82
CA VAL A 254 12.44 5.79 6.72
C VAL A 254 11.72 4.69 5.97
N SER A 255 11.69 3.51 6.56
CA SER A 255 10.98 2.34 6.04
C SER A 255 10.24 1.63 7.17
N ALA A 256 9.21 0.88 6.81
CA ALA A 256 8.47 0.05 7.75
C ALA A 256 8.21 -1.33 7.15
N SER A 257 8.07 -2.33 8.01
CA SER A 257 7.82 -3.71 7.61
C SER A 257 6.53 -4.26 8.22
N TYR A 258 5.99 -5.29 7.59
CA TYR A 258 4.93 -6.11 8.16
C TYR A 258 5.44 -6.82 9.42
N GLN A 259 4.61 -6.96 10.44
CA GLN A 259 4.92 -7.57 11.76
C GLN A 259 6.22 -7.06 12.42
N GLY A 260 6.70 -5.89 12.01
CA GLY A 260 8.00 -5.39 12.42
C GLY A 260 7.98 -3.96 12.97
N HIS A 261 8.86 -3.16 12.43
CA HIS A 261 9.16 -1.82 12.92
C HIS A 261 9.13 -0.80 11.79
N ILE A 262 8.85 0.44 12.16
CA ILE A 262 9.25 1.61 11.37
C ILE A 262 10.63 2.06 11.85
N THR A 263 11.56 2.20 10.94
CA THR A 263 12.97 2.50 11.25
C THR A 263 13.46 3.65 10.39
N ALA A 264 14.10 4.62 11.01
CA ALA A 264 14.83 5.69 10.31
C ALA A 264 16.32 5.40 10.29
N ILE A 265 16.94 5.63 9.15
CA ILE A 265 18.36 5.37 8.89
C ILE A 265 19.02 6.67 8.45
N ASP A 266 20.15 7.00 9.06
CA ASP A 266 21.07 8.05 8.59
C ASP A 266 21.79 7.56 7.34
N LEU A 267 21.54 8.19 6.20
CA LEU A 267 22.10 7.79 4.91
C LEU A 267 23.62 8.09 4.78
N GLN A 268 24.15 9.01 5.59
CA GLN A 268 25.60 9.30 5.58
C GLN A 268 26.37 8.28 6.40
N GLN A 269 25.81 7.90 7.58
CA GLN A 269 26.46 6.98 8.52
C GLN A 269 26.08 5.52 8.27
N GLY A 270 24.98 5.24 7.53
CA GLY A 270 24.49 3.91 7.26
C GLY A 270 24.04 3.16 8.53
N ARG A 271 23.41 3.85 9.47
CA ARG A 271 22.95 3.26 10.73
C ARG A 271 21.57 3.77 11.14
N PRO A 272 20.80 2.97 11.89
CA PRO A 272 19.53 3.42 12.45
C PRO A 272 19.70 4.64 13.37
N ILE A 273 18.79 5.60 13.26
CA ILE A 273 18.66 6.78 14.14
C ILE A 273 17.66 6.48 15.23
N TRP A 274 16.51 5.94 14.84
CA TRP A 274 15.43 5.53 15.73
C TRP A 274 14.63 4.38 15.12
N GLN A 275 13.92 3.66 15.97
CA GLN A 275 13.06 2.55 15.60
C GLN A 275 11.86 2.48 16.53
N GLU A 276 10.66 2.26 15.96
CA GLU A 276 9.41 2.14 16.70
C GLU A 276 8.62 0.93 16.18
N LYS A 277 7.81 0.31 17.05
CA LYS A 277 7.00 -0.86 16.67
C LYS A 277 5.79 -0.41 15.87
N VAL A 278 5.77 -0.75 14.58
CA VAL A 278 4.65 -0.52 13.66
C VAL A 278 4.64 -1.64 12.63
N SER A 279 3.52 -2.34 12.52
CA SER A 279 3.28 -3.32 11.46
C SER A 279 2.49 -2.64 10.34
N THR A 280 3.02 -2.63 9.13
CA THR A 280 2.34 -2.08 7.96
C THR A 280 2.86 -2.65 6.65
N THR A 281 1.98 -2.75 5.66
CA THR A 281 2.30 -3.03 4.25
C THR A 281 2.03 -1.80 3.35
N LYS A 282 1.53 -0.70 3.97
CA LYS A 282 1.16 0.52 3.24
C LYS A 282 2.37 1.43 3.04
N ASP A 283 2.27 2.30 2.04
CA ASP A 283 3.27 3.34 1.82
C ASP A 283 3.43 4.23 3.04
N LEU A 284 4.64 4.68 3.26
CA LEU A 284 4.90 5.82 4.12
C LEU A 284 4.77 7.12 3.33
N VAL A 285 4.34 8.19 4.01
CA VAL A 285 4.29 9.51 3.39
C VAL A 285 4.98 10.55 4.27
N GLU A 286 5.75 11.45 3.64
CA GLU A 286 6.32 12.61 4.32
C GLU A 286 5.37 13.80 4.20
N VAL A 287 5.04 14.41 5.35
CA VAL A 287 4.21 15.60 5.43
C VAL A 287 4.78 16.54 6.50
N ARG A 288 5.16 17.76 6.13
CA ARG A 288 5.64 18.79 7.05
C ARG A 288 6.77 18.31 7.98
N SER A 289 7.78 17.65 7.43
CA SER A 289 8.90 17.05 8.16
C SER A 289 8.49 15.98 9.20
N ARG A 290 7.39 15.31 8.95
CA ARG A 290 6.90 14.13 9.67
C ARG A 290 6.77 12.97 8.71
N VAL A 291 6.98 11.77 9.21
CA VAL A 291 6.63 10.54 8.49
C VAL A 291 5.33 10.01 9.06
N VAL A 292 4.38 9.75 8.19
CA VAL A 292 3.09 9.17 8.56
C VAL A 292 3.03 7.73 8.06
N ALA A 293 2.72 6.81 8.97
CA ALA A 293 2.42 5.42 8.71
C ALA A 293 0.96 5.11 9.08
N ILE A 294 0.37 4.14 8.40
CA ILE A 294 -0.91 3.54 8.75
C ILE A 294 -0.63 2.10 9.15
N ASP A 295 -0.94 1.73 10.38
CA ASP A 295 -0.71 0.37 10.85
C ASP A 295 -1.77 -0.63 10.34
N ASP A 296 -1.61 -1.91 10.67
CA ASP A 296 -2.49 -3.02 10.29
C ASP A 296 -3.92 -2.92 10.86
N LYS A 297 -4.15 -2.02 11.81
CA LYS A 297 -5.48 -1.66 12.35
C LYS A 297 -6.04 -0.36 11.76
N ASP A 298 -5.44 0.17 10.70
CA ASP A 298 -5.80 1.44 10.06
C ASP A 298 -5.67 2.66 11.00
N ILE A 299 -4.77 2.61 11.97
CA ILE A 299 -4.44 3.74 12.81
C ILE A 299 -3.31 4.54 12.16
N LEU A 300 -3.58 5.84 11.91
CA LEU A 300 -2.53 6.73 11.39
C LEU A 300 -1.66 7.21 12.54
N LYS A 301 -0.34 7.15 12.36
CA LYS A 301 0.65 7.65 13.32
C LYS A 301 1.65 8.55 12.61
N ALA A 302 1.88 9.74 13.15
CA ALA A 302 2.91 10.65 12.65
C ALA A 302 4.12 10.67 13.57
N PHE A 303 5.27 10.44 12.98
CA PHE A 303 6.56 10.41 13.69
C PHE A 303 7.40 11.64 13.32
N GLY A 304 8.09 12.21 14.26
CA GLY A 304 9.13 13.20 13.99
C GLY A 304 10.25 12.56 13.17
N LEU A 305 10.57 13.12 12.00
CA LEU A 305 11.52 12.53 11.03
C LEU A 305 12.87 12.17 11.67
N SER A 306 13.41 13.05 12.50
CA SER A 306 14.72 12.88 13.13
C SER A 306 14.68 12.28 14.53
N SER A 307 13.51 12.20 15.18
CA SER A 307 13.39 11.79 16.59
C SER A 307 12.63 10.49 16.81
N GLY A 308 11.78 10.06 15.85
CA GLY A 308 10.89 8.91 16.02
C GLY A 308 9.73 9.14 17.00
N VAL A 309 9.68 10.30 17.67
CA VAL A 309 8.61 10.56 18.63
C VAL A 309 7.27 10.63 17.92
N VAL A 310 6.27 9.92 18.44
CA VAL A 310 4.89 10.02 17.96
C VAL A 310 4.35 11.41 18.29
N LEU A 311 4.08 12.20 17.26
CA LEU A 311 3.60 13.58 17.39
C LEU A 311 2.08 13.65 17.50
N TRP A 312 1.40 12.74 16.81
CA TRP A 312 -0.06 12.56 16.88
C TRP A 312 -0.45 11.17 16.37
N GLN A 313 -1.64 10.73 16.75
CA GLN A 313 -2.28 9.49 16.33
C GLN A 313 -3.75 9.77 16.00
N GLN A 314 -4.27 9.13 14.95
CA GLN A 314 -5.67 9.23 14.53
C GLN A 314 -6.29 7.82 14.45
N GLU A 315 -7.28 7.55 15.33
CA GLU A 315 -7.95 6.26 15.46
C GLU A 315 -9.38 6.25 14.89
N GLY A 316 -9.91 7.41 14.53
CA GLY A 316 -11.29 7.55 14.03
C GLY A 316 -11.56 6.88 12.67
N LEU A 317 -10.53 6.22 12.10
CA LEU A 317 -10.62 5.41 10.88
C LEU A 317 -10.17 3.95 11.10
N LYS A 318 -10.08 3.52 12.37
CA LYS A 318 -9.64 2.16 12.71
C LYS A 318 -10.48 1.10 12.00
N LEU A 319 -9.81 0.10 11.41
CA LEU A 319 -10.38 -1.05 10.68
C LEU A 319 -11.28 -0.66 9.50
N ARG A 320 -11.03 0.47 8.87
CA ARG A 320 -11.83 0.92 7.72
C ARG A 320 -11.22 0.56 6.36
N GLY A 321 -10.23 -0.33 6.32
CA GLY A 321 -9.61 -0.77 5.06
C GLY A 321 -9.01 0.38 4.28
N LEU A 322 -8.16 1.17 4.93
CA LEU A 322 -7.61 2.38 4.34
C LEU A 322 -6.65 2.08 3.19
N THR A 323 -6.65 2.92 2.17
CA THR A 323 -5.60 2.96 1.14
C THR A 323 -4.26 3.38 1.76
N SER A 324 -3.18 3.28 1.00
CA SER A 324 -1.94 3.99 1.33
C SER A 324 -2.19 5.50 1.44
N PRO A 325 -1.52 6.21 2.37
CA PRO A 325 -1.69 7.64 2.53
C PRO A 325 -0.97 8.40 1.42
N VAL A 326 -1.55 9.52 0.96
CA VAL A 326 -0.86 10.45 0.05
C VAL A 326 -0.84 11.85 0.63
N SER A 327 0.23 12.59 0.31
CA SER A 327 0.37 13.99 0.73
C SER A 327 -0.37 14.90 -0.25
N VAL A 328 -1.23 15.77 0.26
CA VAL A 328 -1.97 16.77 -0.53
C VAL A 328 -1.97 18.11 0.19
N ARG A 329 -1.33 19.14 -0.39
CA ARG A 329 -1.23 20.49 0.18
C ARG A 329 -0.76 20.51 1.66
N GLY A 330 0.19 19.63 2.01
CA GLY A 330 0.71 19.50 3.38
C GLY A 330 -0.26 18.84 4.37
N ASN A 331 -1.29 18.17 3.88
CA ASN A 331 -2.21 17.30 4.63
C ASN A 331 -2.14 15.89 4.05
N ILE A 332 -2.93 14.98 4.59
CA ILE A 332 -2.95 13.56 4.21
C ILE A 332 -4.32 13.24 3.64
N ALA A 333 -4.36 12.55 2.50
CA ALA A 333 -5.58 11.95 1.99
C ALA A 333 -5.49 10.42 2.07
N VAL A 334 -6.59 9.78 2.49
CA VAL A 334 -6.79 8.34 2.49
C VAL A 334 -8.20 8.00 2.02
N GLY A 335 -8.37 6.87 1.35
CA GLY A 335 -9.68 6.30 1.00
C GLY A 335 -10.05 5.16 1.92
N ASP A 336 -11.35 4.84 2.04
CA ASP A 336 -11.84 3.74 2.84
C ASP A 336 -12.75 2.77 2.06
N PHE A 337 -13.15 1.67 2.72
CA PHE A 337 -13.98 0.62 2.12
C PHE A 337 -15.44 1.05 1.84
N GLU A 338 -15.92 2.15 2.42
CA GLU A 338 -17.24 2.69 2.11
C GLU A 338 -17.23 3.77 1.01
N GLY A 339 -16.04 4.01 0.41
CA GLY A 339 -15.86 4.94 -0.70
C GLY A 339 -15.66 6.39 -0.29
N TYR A 340 -15.33 6.64 0.97
CA TYR A 340 -14.97 7.97 1.44
C TYR A 340 -13.50 8.28 1.21
N ILE A 341 -13.24 9.55 0.90
CA ILE A 341 -11.93 10.18 0.97
C ILE A 341 -11.91 11.05 2.22
N HIS A 342 -10.94 10.84 3.07
CA HIS A 342 -10.71 11.60 4.29
C HIS A 342 -9.48 12.48 4.13
N ILE A 343 -9.60 13.75 4.50
CA ILE A 343 -8.48 14.69 4.56
C ILE A 343 -8.14 14.94 6.03
N ILE A 344 -6.90 14.66 6.37
CA ILE A 344 -6.38 14.69 7.74
C ILE A 344 -5.28 15.75 7.79
N ASN A 345 -5.31 16.60 8.81
CA ASN A 345 -4.30 17.64 9.03
C ASN A 345 -2.93 17.01 9.30
N GLY A 346 -1.95 17.28 8.44
CA GLY A 346 -0.59 16.79 8.61
C GLY A 346 0.13 17.31 9.87
N GLY A 347 -0.39 18.38 10.50
CA GLY A 347 0.19 18.97 11.70
C GLY A 347 -0.23 18.31 13.01
N ASP A 348 -1.51 17.91 13.15
CA ASP A 348 -2.10 17.45 14.41
C ASP A 348 -2.99 16.21 14.29
N GLY A 349 -3.16 15.65 13.09
CA GLY A 349 -3.98 14.47 12.84
C GLY A 349 -5.51 14.70 12.88
N SER A 350 -5.98 15.94 13.04
CA SER A 350 -7.41 16.24 13.05
C SER A 350 -8.04 16.10 11.66
N PHE A 351 -9.34 15.74 11.61
CA PHE A 351 -10.08 15.73 10.34
C PHE A 351 -10.27 17.15 9.80
N LEU A 352 -9.99 17.33 8.52
CA LEU A 352 -10.23 18.59 7.80
C LEU A 352 -11.40 18.48 6.83
N GLY A 353 -11.66 17.30 6.28
CA GLY A 353 -12.73 17.08 5.34
C GLY A 353 -13.00 15.60 5.08
N ARG A 354 -14.21 15.32 4.62
CA ARG A 354 -14.64 13.99 4.19
C ARG A 354 -15.56 14.12 3.00
N PHE A 355 -15.37 13.27 2.01
CA PHE A 355 -16.21 13.26 0.80
C PHE A 355 -16.45 11.82 0.35
N ARG A 356 -17.67 11.45 0.09
CA ARG A 356 -17.99 10.14 -0.46
C ARG A 356 -17.85 10.19 -1.98
N ALA A 357 -16.73 9.69 -2.50
CA ALA A 357 -16.43 9.69 -3.92
C ALA A 357 -17.11 8.54 -4.66
N SER A 358 -17.23 7.39 -4.01
CA SER A 358 -17.83 6.17 -4.56
C SER A 358 -18.81 5.53 -3.57
N LYS A 359 -19.57 4.56 -4.05
CA LYS A 359 -20.36 3.62 -3.20
C LYS A 359 -19.59 2.34 -2.92
N ASN A 360 -18.41 2.20 -3.50
CA ASN A 360 -17.56 1.03 -3.46
C ASN A 360 -16.24 1.38 -2.77
N PRO A 361 -15.50 0.40 -2.25
CA PRO A 361 -14.17 0.60 -1.66
C PRO A 361 -13.24 1.40 -2.58
N ILE A 362 -12.52 2.37 -2.00
CA ILE A 362 -11.41 3.03 -2.70
C ILE A 362 -10.21 2.10 -2.63
N VAL A 363 -9.57 1.90 -3.79
CA VAL A 363 -8.43 0.98 -3.92
C VAL A 363 -7.11 1.75 -3.91
N GLU A 364 -7.00 2.78 -4.76
CA GLU A 364 -5.77 3.57 -4.87
C GLU A 364 -6.06 5.07 -4.95
N ILE A 365 -5.09 5.83 -4.48
CA ILE A 365 -5.09 7.29 -4.53
C ILE A 365 -3.71 7.76 -4.99
N VAL A 366 -3.69 8.72 -5.92
CA VAL A 366 -2.51 9.51 -6.24
C VAL A 366 -2.83 10.99 -6.14
N SER A 367 -1.84 11.80 -5.81
CA SER A 367 -2.00 13.24 -5.64
C SER A 367 -1.05 14.04 -6.50
N GLU A 368 -1.52 15.16 -7.04
CA GLU A 368 -0.70 16.17 -7.69
C GLU A 368 -1.22 17.57 -7.30
N GLY A 369 -0.42 18.31 -6.54
CA GLY A 369 -0.81 19.65 -6.05
C GLY A 369 -2.05 19.61 -5.15
N ASP A 370 -3.18 20.10 -5.66
CA ASP A 370 -4.49 20.08 -5.00
C ASP A 370 -5.45 19.06 -5.61
N LYS A 371 -4.97 18.20 -6.48
CA LYS A 371 -5.76 17.20 -7.20
C LYS A 371 -5.50 15.80 -6.64
N LEU A 372 -6.55 14.96 -6.72
CA LEU A 372 -6.49 13.54 -6.43
C LEU A 372 -7.06 12.78 -7.63
N ALA A 373 -6.36 11.76 -8.10
CA ALA A 373 -6.91 10.72 -8.95
C ALA A 373 -7.07 9.46 -8.10
N ILE A 374 -8.26 8.88 -8.09
CA ILE A 374 -8.61 7.74 -7.25
C ILE A 374 -9.30 6.66 -8.06
N THR A 375 -9.11 5.41 -7.68
CA THR A 375 -9.83 4.28 -8.25
C THR A 375 -10.66 3.56 -7.19
N ASP A 376 -11.79 2.98 -7.60
CA ASP A 376 -12.61 2.12 -6.76
C ASP A 376 -12.54 0.65 -7.22
N ASP A 377 -13.02 -0.29 -6.40
CA ASP A 377 -13.01 -1.74 -6.68
C ASP A 377 -13.96 -2.19 -7.80
N LYS A 378 -14.65 -1.27 -8.46
CA LYS A 378 -15.52 -1.51 -9.63
C LYS A 378 -14.96 -0.92 -10.92
N GLY A 379 -13.68 -0.54 -10.92
CA GLY A 379 -13.01 -0.01 -12.09
C GLY A 379 -13.55 1.35 -12.51
N ARG A 380 -13.73 2.25 -11.55
CA ARG A 380 -14.01 3.66 -11.80
C ARG A 380 -12.82 4.50 -11.41
N LEU A 381 -12.46 5.42 -12.26
CA LEU A 381 -11.47 6.46 -12.02
C LEU A 381 -12.20 7.78 -11.77
N PHE A 382 -11.87 8.43 -10.65
CA PHE A 382 -12.40 9.74 -10.29
C PHE A 382 -11.25 10.74 -10.22
N PHE A 383 -11.53 11.95 -10.65
CA PHE A 383 -10.60 13.06 -10.50
C PHE A 383 -11.24 14.14 -9.64
N LEU A 384 -10.58 14.48 -8.54
CA LEU A 384 -11.10 15.36 -7.51
C LEU A 384 -10.19 16.56 -7.31
N SER A 385 -10.72 17.66 -6.77
CA SER A 385 -9.94 18.81 -6.33
C SER A 385 -10.24 19.17 -4.89
N LEU A 386 -9.22 19.63 -4.17
CA LEU A 386 -9.31 20.19 -2.83
C LEU A 386 -9.32 21.73 -2.90
N THR A 387 -10.29 22.35 -2.21
CA THR A 387 -10.41 23.83 -2.11
C THR A 387 -10.54 24.28 -0.67
#